data_2682ceae57d1e9619669d4cab25357dc
#
_entry.id   2682ceae57d1e9619669d4cab25357dc
#
_cell.length_a   1.000
_cell.length_b   1.000
_cell.length_c   1.000
_cell.angle_alpha   90.00
_cell.angle_beta   90.00
_cell.angle_gamma   90.00
#
_symmetry.space_group_name_H-M   'P 1'
#
loop_
_entity.id
_entity.type
_entity.pdbx_description
1 polymer ?
#
loop_
_entity_poly.entity_id
_entity_poly.type
_entity_poly.pdbx_seq_one_letter_code
_entity_poly.pdbx_strand_id
1 'polypeptide(L)'
;MMGITECNGLPPHYYCPNCQYSSFENENGVKYTEEYSSGYDLPNKDCPKCGTLMIHQGNDMPFATFLGFNADKVPDIDLNFSGDNQASAHEYTKVLFGTDNVYRAGTIGTVADKTAVGYALGYYEEEMYNALYLEAASLGLSVPGKDELKKKGVIKSSKRTPEVERIAVGCTGVKRTTGQHPGGIVVVPGYKDVWDFTPFQYPADDPTVPWRTTHFDYHAIDADLLKLDILGHDDPTVLRMLQDLTGIDVTNIDLGDLDTMKIFTGPEVLGVTKDRLRGMTTKDGRKYCPTGTLGVPEFGTSFLLGMLEETKPTTFAELIKISGLSHGTDVWLGNARDLCTPDENGNIRVPFKNVIGCRDDIMVNLIQWGMKPAKAFKIMEFVRKGKASKDPATWQGFAKEMEEAGIPDWYIGSCQKIKYMFPKAHATAYVTSAFRIAWFKVHMPIYYYAAYLSIRCEQFDIKAMIEGEDAIRRRIDEIEEKIATKKASNKESTICDVLYSCLEMVARGFYFVNVDINKSESNKFKVTPDEKGLIIPFSAIDGLGGAVANSIVKERNKSPFISIEDLKKRTSVSGTIIEYMKINGILGDLPESNQLSLF
;
A
#
# COMPACT_ATOMS: atom_id res chain seq x y z
N MET A 1 -10.84 -20.16 18.14
CA MET A 1 -10.06 -20.02 16.90
C MET A 1 -8.67 -20.55 17.09
N MET A 2 -8.03 -21.03 16.03
CA MET A 2 -6.70 -21.64 16.10
C MET A 2 -5.56 -20.61 16.16
N GLY A 3 -5.83 -19.30 16.11
CA GLY A 3 -4.81 -18.25 16.15
C GLY A 3 -3.85 -18.22 14.96
N ILE A 4 -4.26 -18.75 13.80
CA ILE A 4 -3.45 -18.79 12.58
C ILE A 4 -3.40 -17.43 11.90
N THR A 5 -4.46 -16.64 12.02
CA THR A 5 -4.55 -15.28 11.50
C THR A 5 -4.87 -14.31 12.62
N GLU A 6 -4.41 -13.07 12.51
CA GLU A 6 -4.69 -12.02 13.49
C GLU A 6 -6.08 -11.39 13.32
N CYS A 7 -6.77 -11.66 12.20
CA CYS A 7 -8.12 -11.19 11.96
C CYS A 7 -9.15 -12.14 12.59
N ASN A 8 -9.68 -11.74 13.75
CA ASN A 8 -10.77 -12.47 14.38
C ASN A 8 -12.11 -12.15 13.71
N GLY A 9 -12.64 -13.09 12.92
CA GLY A 9 -13.93 -12.95 12.21
C GLY A 9 -15.17 -13.22 13.04
N LEU A 10 -15.04 -13.59 14.33
CA LEU A 10 -16.20 -13.74 15.21
C LEU A 10 -16.90 -12.39 15.44
N PRO A 11 -18.17 -12.41 15.85
CA PRO A 11 -18.83 -11.22 16.35
C PRO A 11 -18.07 -10.55 17.51
N PRO A 12 -18.24 -9.24 17.74
CA PRO A 12 -17.68 -8.54 18.89
C PRO A 12 -17.96 -9.30 20.20
N HIS A 13 -16.93 -9.54 20.99
CA HIS A 13 -17.02 -10.30 22.22
C HIS A 13 -15.88 -10.00 23.19
N TYR A 14 -16.11 -10.33 24.46
CA TYR A 14 -15.08 -10.37 25.48
C TYR A 14 -14.57 -11.79 25.70
N TYR A 15 -13.29 -11.89 26.00
CA TYR A 15 -12.62 -13.14 26.37
C TYR A 15 -11.69 -12.90 27.55
N CYS A 16 -11.80 -13.74 28.58
CA CYS A 16 -10.91 -13.69 29.75
C CYS A 16 -9.67 -14.56 29.53
N PRO A 17 -8.45 -13.99 29.53
CA PRO A 17 -7.23 -14.77 29.32
C PRO A 17 -6.92 -15.73 30.47
N ASN A 18 -7.43 -15.49 31.67
CA ASN A 18 -7.18 -16.30 32.87
C ASN A 18 -8.13 -17.50 32.97
N CYS A 19 -9.44 -17.26 32.99
CA CYS A 19 -10.42 -18.33 33.24
C CYS A 19 -11.18 -18.78 31.98
N GLN A 20 -10.82 -18.25 30.79
CA GLN A 20 -11.40 -18.56 29.47
C GLN A 20 -12.91 -18.26 29.35
N TYR A 21 -13.47 -17.50 30.29
CA TYR A 21 -14.85 -17.03 30.17
C TYR A 21 -14.97 -16.11 28.93
N SER A 22 -16.01 -16.28 28.13
CA SER A 22 -16.32 -15.42 27.00
C SER A 22 -17.77 -14.97 27.02
N SER A 23 -18.05 -13.77 26.47
CA SER A 23 -19.39 -13.20 26.37
C SER A 23 -19.57 -12.48 25.04
N PHE A 24 -20.68 -12.79 24.36
CA PHE A 24 -21.11 -12.14 23.10
C PHE A 24 -22.28 -11.18 23.28
N GLU A 25 -22.78 -11.06 24.49
CA GLU A 25 -23.92 -10.24 24.87
C GLU A 25 -23.69 -9.57 26.23
N ASN A 26 -24.40 -8.46 26.44
CA ASN A 26 -24.38 -7.74 27.70
C ASN A 26 -25.28 -8.44 28.76
N GLU A 27 -25.34 -7.86 29.94
CA GLU A 27 -26.11 -8.40 31.10
C GLU A 27 -27.64 -8.46 30.84
N ASN A 28 -28.13 -7.70 29.85
CA ASN A 28 -29.53 -7.67 29.42
C ASN A 28 -29.82 -8.64 28.27
N GLY A 29 -28.85 -9.45 27.83
CA GLY A 29 -28.99 -10.37 26.71
C GLY A 29 -28.95 -9.70 25.33
N VAL A 30 -28.52 -8.43 25.27
CA VAL A 30 -28.33 -7.72 23.99
C VAL A 30 -26.96 -8.05 23.41
N LYS A 31 -26.95 -8.51 22.17
CA LYS A 31 -25.69 -8.86 21.47
C LYS A 31 -24.84 -7.62 21.21
N TYR A 32 -23.54 -7.74 21.44
CA TYR A 32 -22.62 -6.61 21.18
C TYR A 32 -22.62 -6.18 19.71
N THR A 33 -22.97 -7.04 18.76
CA THR A 33 -23.10 -6.69 17.32
C THR A 33 -24.18 -5.66 17.03
N GLU A 34 -25.15 -5.46 17.93
CA GLU A 34 -26.21 -4.47 17.76
C GLU A 34 -25.69 -3.03 17.94
N GLU A 35 -24.63 -2.85 18.73
CA GLU A 35 -24.06 -1.54 19.04
C GLU A 35 -22.69 -1.33 18.42
N TYR A 36 -21.89 -2.40 18.32
CA TYR A 36 -20.48 -2.35 17.90
C TYR A 36 -20.21 -3.20 16.66
N SER A 37 -19.57 -2.63 15.66
CA SER A 37 -19.15 -3.34 14.44
C SER A 37 -17.76 -3.96 14.55
N SER A 38 -17.00 -3.61 15.58
CA SER A 38 -15.72 -4.24 15.95
C SER A 38 -15.64 -4.42 17.47
N GLY A 39 -15.10 -5.54 17.90
CA GLY A 39 -14.86 -5.79 19.31
C GLY A 39 -13.75 -4.92 19.91
N TYR A 40 -12.88 -4.36 19.08
CA TYR A 40 -11.86 -3.41 19.54
C TYR A 40 -12.45 -2.08 20.04
N ASP A 41 -13.69 -1.77 19.68
CA ASP A 41 -14.43 -0.59 20.12
C ASP A 41 -15.22 -0.81 21.41
N LEU A 42 -15.23 -2.04 21.96
CA LEU A 42 -15.87 -2.35 23.23
C LEU A 42 -15.10 -1.70 24.40
N PRO A 43 -15.79 -1.19 25.41
CA PRO A 43 -15.13 -0.62 26.60
C PRO A 43 -14.42 -1.70 27.42
N ASN A 44 -13.36 -1.31 28.12
CA ASN A 44 -12.66 -2.20 29.05
C ASN A 44 -13.61 -2.74 30.12
N LYS A 45 -13.53 -4.04 30.39
CA LYS A 45 -14.39 -4.73 31.35
C LYS A 45 -13.61 -5.83 32.10
N ASP A 46 -13.81 -5.91 33.42
CA ASP A 46 -13.26 -7.00 34.22
C ASP A 46 -14.12 -8.26 34.10
N CYS A 47 -13.47 -9.41 34.18
CA CYS A 47 -14.13 -10.70 34.12
C CYS A 47 -15.06 -10.91 35.35
N PRO A 48 -16.35 -11.17 35.15
CA PRO A 48 -17.29 -11.38 36.26
C PRO A 48 -17.00 -12.65 37.07
N LYS A 49 -16.16 -13.57 36.57
CA LYS A 49 -15.80 -14.81 37.26
C LYS A 49 -14.53 -14.71 38.08
N CYS A 50 -13.52 -13.96 37.65
CA CYS A 50 -12.20 -13.95 38.26
C CYS A 50 -11.57 -12.56 38.45
N GLY A 51 -12.25 -11.49 38.05
CA GLY A 51 -11.77 -10.10 38.18
C GLY A 51 -10.60 -9.72 37.27
N THR A 52 -10.15 -10.59 36.39
CA THR A 52 -9.08 -10.26 35.42
C THR A 52 -9.62 -9.36 34.31
N LEU A 53 -8.88 -8.35 33.89
CA LEU A 53 -9.24 -7.52 32.71
C LEU A 53 -9.43 -8.42 31.48
N MET A 54 -10.58 -8.31 30.83
CA MET A 54 -10.93 -9.11 29.66
C MET A 54 -10.34 -8.49 28.39
N ILE A 55 -9.97 -9.34 27.46
CA ILE A 55 -9.64 -8.95 26.08
C ILE A 55 -10.94 -8.83 25.30
N HIS A 56 -11.08 -7.77 24.53
CA HIS A 56 -12.21 -7.55 23.62
C HIS A 56 -11.74 -7.59 22.17
N GLN A 57 -12.48 -8.31 21.31
CA GLN A 57 -12.10 -8.58 19.93
C GLN A 57 -13.30 -9.05 19.08
N GLY A 58 -13.04 -9.32 17.79
CA GLY A 58 -14.04 -9.78 16.84
C GLY A 58 -14.50 -8.68 15.89
N ASN A 59 -14.61 -8.98 14.61
CA ASN A 59 -14.94 -7.99 13.56
C ASN A 59 -16.17 -8.37 12.75
N ASP A 60 -16.96 -9.33 13.21
CA ASP A 60 -18.20 -9.78 12.59
C ASP A 60 -18.08 -9.99 11.05
N MET A 61 -17.28 -10.99 10.69
CA MET A 61 -17.06 -11.38 9.29
C MET A 61 -17.73 -12.72 9.02
N PRO A 62 -18.91 -12.76 8.39
CA PRO A 62 -19.62 -14.01 8.13
C PRO A 62 -18.79 -14.94 7.21
N PHE A 63 -18.61 -16.19 7.60
CA PHE A 63 -17.90 -17.20 6.79
C PHE A 63 -18.51 -17.40 5.40
N ALA A 64 -19.81 -17.18 5.28
CA ALA A 64 -20.51 -17.26 3.99
C ALA A 64 -19.97 -16.28 2.93
N THR A 65 -19.35 -15.17 3.32
CA THR A 65 -18.73 -14.24 2.36
C THR A 65 -17.51 -14.85 1.65
N PHE A 66 -16.86 -15.84 2.26
CA PHE A 66 -15.68 -16.52 1.70
C PHE A 66 -16.02 -17.83 1.01
N LEU A 67 -16.90 -18.64 1.60
CA LEU A 67 -17.17 -20.01 1.15
C LEU A 67 -18.52 -20.16 0.42
N GLY A 68 -19.37 -19.13 0.42
CA GLY A 68 -20.78 -19.29 0.08
C GLY A 68 -21.56 -20.00 1.19
N PHE A 69 -22.87 -20.11 1.04
CA PHE A 69 -23.72 -20.79 2.06
C PHE A 69 -23.64 -22.31 1.97
N ASN A 70 -23.20 -22.86 0.82
CA ASN A 70 -23.12 -24.30 0.56
C ASN A 70 -21.66 -24.76 0.43
N ALA A 71 -20.67 -23.95 0.85
CA ALA A 71 -19.25 -24.20 0.62
C ALA A 71 -18.89 -24.46 -0.86
N ASP A 72 -19.58 -23.74 -1.76
CA ASP A 72 -19.47 -23.87 -3.21
C ASP A 72 -18.51 -22.85 -3.83
N LYS A 73 -17.83 -22.07 -2.98
CA LYS A 73 -16.82 -21.09 -3.41
C LYS A 73 -15.46 -21.42 -2.79
N VAL A 74 -14.40 -21.39 -3.60
CA VAL A 74 -13.02 -21.45 -3.12
C VAL A 74 -12.68 -20.12 -2.45
N PRO A 75 -12.13 -20.11 -1.20
CA PRO A 75 -11.77 -18.87 -0.53
C PRO A 75 -10.55 -18.22 -1.17
N ASP A 76 -10.55 -16.90 -1.23
CA ASP A 76 -9.33 -16.12 -1.46
C ASP A 76 -8.43 -16.21 -0.22
N ILE A 77 -7.15 -16.53 -0.40
CA ILE A 77 -6.17 -16.66 0.69
C ILE A 77 -5.06 -15.65 0.47
N ASP A 78 -5.11 -14.54 1.21
CA ASP A 78 -4.10 -13.49 1.19
C ASP A 78 -3.20 -13.62 2.41
N LEU A 79 -1.90 -13.81 2.18
CA LEU A 79 -0.88 -13.95 3.23
C LEU A 79 0.14 -12.83 3.07
N ASN A 80 0.17 -11.92 4.05
CA ASN A 80 1.05 -10.75 4.04
C ASN A 80 2.35 -11.06 4.79
N PHE A 81 3.45 -11.09 4.07
CA PHE A 81 4.79 -11.29 4.61
C PHE A 81 5.62 -10.01 4.52
N SER A 82 6.67 -9.92 5.33
CA SER A 82 7.73 -8.95 5.07
C SER A 82 8.29 -9.15 3.67
N GLY A 83 8.51 -8.05 2.94
CA GLY A 83 9.12 -8.10 1.60
C GLY A 83 10.44 -8.87 1.57
N ASP A 84 11.24 -8.76 2.63
CA ASP A 84 12.51 -9.48 2.78
C ASP A 84 12.34 -11.01 2.85
N ASN A 85 11.19 -11.50 3.32
CA ASN A 85 10.91 -12.92 3.51
C ASN A 85 9.97 -13.54 2.48
N GLN A 86 9.39 -12.74 1.58
CA GLN A 86 8.43 -13.23 0.59
C GLN A 86 8.99 -14.38 -0.25
N ALA A 87 10.22 -14.25 -0.74
CA ALA A 87 10.88 -15.28 -1.55
C ALA A 87 11.03 -16.61 -0.79
N SER A 88 11.39 -16.54 0.50
CA SER A 88 11.49 -17.72 1.37
C SER A 88 10.13 -18.38 1.61
N ALA A 89 9.07 -17.59 1.77
CA ALA A 89 7.71 -18.09 1.91
C ALA A 89 7.23 -18.79 0.62
N HIS A 90 7.54 -18.22 -0.56
CA HIS A 90 7.28 -18.89 -1.84
C HIS A 90 8.00 -20.25 -1.94
N GLU A 91 9.31 -20.29 -1.64
CA GLU A 91 10.06 -21.56 -1.69
C GLU A 91 9.51 -22.60 -0.68
N TYR A 92 9.03 -22.15 0.48
CA TYR A 92 8.45 -23.05 1.46
C TYR A 92 7.17 -23.73 1.00
N THR A 93 6.40 -23.11 0.08
CA THR A 93 5.22 -23.80 -0.52
C THR A 93 5.61 -25.07 -1.28
N LYS A 94 6.80 -25.12 -1.90
CA LYS A 94 7.31 -26.34 -2.54
C LYS A 94 7.60 -27.45 -1.53
N VAL A 95 8.02 -27.09 -0.32
CA VAL A 95 8.22 -28.05 0.78
C VAL A 95 6.90 -28.63 1.25
N LEU A 96 5.86 -27.77 1.34
CA LEU A 96 4.53 -28.18 1.82
C LEU A 96 3.75 -29.02 0.81
N PHE A 97 3.80 -28.65 -0.47
CA PHE A 97 2.92 -29.22 -1.51
C PHE A 97 3.66 -30.07 -2.56
N GLY A 98 4.99 -30.06 -2.54
CA GLY A 98 5.83 -30.71 -3.56
C GLY A 98 6.24 -29.78 -4.68
N THR A 99 7.51 -29.91 -5.14
CA THR A 99 8.11 -29.03 -6.16
C THR A 99 7.38 -29.08 -7.50
N ASP A 100 6.82 -30.22 -7.87
CA ASP A 100 6.11 -30.42 -9.15
C ASP A 100 4.65 -30.00 -9.09
N ASN A 101 4.13 -29.65 -7.91
CA ASN A 101 2.76 -29.24 -7.68
C ASN A 101 2.58 -27.74 -7.49
N VAL A 102 3.67 -26.95 -7.51
CA VAL A 102 3.63 -25.51 -7.18
C VAL A 102 4.17 -24.68 -8.35
N TYR A 103 3.38 -23.70 -8.78
CA TYR A 103 3.65 -22.82 -9.91
C TYR A 103 3.38 -21.36 -9.54
N ARG A 104 4.12 -20.43 -10.13
CA ARG A 104 3.73 -19.02 -10.10
C ARG A 104 2.47 -18.82 -10.95
N ALA A 105 1.53 -18.02 -10.48
CA ALA A 105 0.35 -17.68 -11.27
C ALA A 105 0.76 -16.83 -12.48
N GLY A 106 0.33 -17.23 -13.68
CA GLY A 106 0.53 -16.47 -14.91
C GLY A 106 -0.39 -15.26 -14.98
N THR A 107 0.09 -14.20 -15.63
CA THR A 107 -0.70 -13.03 -15.98
C THR A 107 -0.56 -12.74 -17.46
N ILE A 108 -1.60 -12.17 -18.07
CA ILE A 108 -1.58 -11.73 -19.47
C ILE A 108 -1.74 -10.23 -19.52
N GLY A 109 -0.68 -9.55 -19.96
CA GLY A 109 -0.71 -8.11 -20.21
C GLY A 109 -1.43 -7.80 -21.52
N THR A 110 -2.42 -6.92 -21.48
CA THR A 110 -3.16 -6.44 -22.65
C THR A 110 -2.84 -4.98 -22.93
N VAL A 111 -3.15 -4.53 -24.14
CA VAL A 111 -3.05 -3.12 -24.50
C VAL A 111 -4.13 -2.34 -23.74
N ALA A 112 -3.72 -1.42 -22.87
CA ALA A 112 -4.63 -0.55 -22.13
C ALA A 112 -5.06 0.66 -22.96
N ASP A 113 -6.25 1.22 -22.67
CA ASP A 113 -6.81 2.41 -23.37
C ASP A 113 -5.81 3.55 -23.52
N LYS A 114 -5.08 3.88 -22.42
CA LYS A 114 -4.09 4.96 -22.40
C LYS A 114 -2.91 4.75 -23.37
N THR A 115 -2.57 3.49 -23.66
CA THR A 115 -1.46 3.13 -24.56
C THR A 115 -1.92 2.84 -25.97
N ALA A 116 -3.19 2.48 -26.17
CA ALA A 116 -3.77 2.15 -27.46
C ALA A 116 -3.66 3.30 -28.48
N VAL A 117 -3.87 4.55 -28.05
CA VAL A 117 -3.69 5.75 -28.89
C VAL A 117 -2.25 5.85 -29.39
N GLY A 118 -1.27 5.57 -28.53
CA GLY A 118 0.15 5.56 -28.92
C GLY A 118 0.46 4.50 -30.00
N TYR A 119 -0.15 3.32 -29.90
CA TYR A 119 -0.03 2.28 -30.93
C TYR A 119 -0.68 2.70 -32.26
N ALA A 120 -1.88 3.29 -32.21
CA ALA A 120 -2.56 3.80 -33.40
C ALA A 120 -1.74 4.90 -34.11
N LEU A 121 -1.19 5.85 -33.35
CA LEU A 121 -0.30 6.88 -33.90
C LEU A 121 0.98 6.28 -34.47
N GLY A 122 1.60 5.33 -33.75
CA GLY A 122 2.80 4.63 -34.20
C GLY A 122 2.60 3.87 -35.51
N TYR A 123 1.43 3.25 -35.70
CA TYR A 123 1.05 2.60 -36.94
C TYR A 123 1.03 3.58 -38.14
N TYR A 124 0.40 4.73 -37.99
CA TYR A 124 0.36 5.73 -39.05
C TYR A 124 1.71 6.39 -39.29
N GLU A 125 2.54 6.55 -38.27
CA GLU A 125 3.92 7.01 -38.43
C GLU A 125 4.77 6.00 -39.23
N GLU A 126 4.55 4.69 -38.98
CA GLU A 126 5.23 3.62 -39.71
C GLU A 126 4.77 3.56 -41.17
N GLU A 127 3.46 3.66 -41.40
CA GLU A 127 2.90 3.70 -42.75
C GLU A 127 3.51 4.85 -43.55
N MET A 128 3.64 6.03 -42.95
CA MET A 128 4.25 7.19 -43.59
C MET A 128 5.75 6.99 -43.86
N TYR A 129 6.48 6.43 -42.88
CA TYR A 129 7.90 6.13 -43.06
C TYR A 129 8.15 5.14 -44.18
N ASN A 130 7.37 4.07 -44.24
CA ASN A 130 7.48 3.04 -45.27
C ASN A 130 7.18 3.61 -46.67
N ALA A 131 6.19 4.49 -46.78
CA ALA A 131 5.91 5.18 -48.06
C ALA A 131 7.10 6.03 -48.53
N LEU A 132 7.68 6.85 -47.62
CA LEU A 132 8.88 7.64 -47.91
C LEU A 132 10.09 6.76 -48.25
N TYR A 133 10.26 5.65 -47.57
CA TYR A 133 11.35 4.69 -47.85
C TYR A 133 11.23 4.08 -49.22
N LEU A 134 10.03 3.65 -49.61
CA LEU A 134 9.78 3.05 -50.94
C LEU A 134 9.98 4.07 -52.08
N GLU A 135 9.54 5.33 -51.88
CA GLU A 135 9.73 6.40 -52.83
C GLU A 135 11.22 6.72 -53.02
N ALA A 136 11.95 6.91 -51.92
CA ALA A 136 13.39 7.18 -51.97
C ALA A 136 14.19 6.01 -52.57
N ALA A 137 13.82 4.77 -52.26
CA ALA A 137 14.45 3.57 -52.84
C ALA A 137 14.26 3.52 -54.39
N SER A 138 13.08 3.91 -54.88
CA SER A 138 12.83 3.99 -56.32
C SER A 138 13.69 5.03 -57.04
N LEU A 139 14.16 6.03 -56.30
CA LEU A 139 15.03 7.11 -56.81
C LEU A 139 16.53 6.86 -56.52
N GLY A 140 16.87 5.72 -55.91
CA GLY A 140 18.25 5.41 -55.50
C GLY A 140 18.79 6.26 -54.37
N LEU A 141 17.90 6.87 -53.56
CA LEU A 141 18.24 7.74 -52.42
C LEU A 141 18.19 6.97 -51.11
N SER A 142 19.03 7.37 -50.15
CA SER A 142 18.97 6.85 -48.76
C SER A 142 18.02 7.70 -47.90
N VAL A 143 17.26 7.05 -47.00
CA VAL A 143 16.34 7.71 -46.07
C VAL A 143 16.97 7.73 -44.68
N PRO A 144 16.98 8.87 -43.97
CA PRO A 144 17.34 8.94 -42.55
C PRO A 144 16.45 8.04 -41.70
N GLY A 145 16.93 7.64 -40.53
CA GLY A 145 16.15 6.83 -39.62
C GLY A 145 14.82 7.47 -39.18
N LYS A 146 13.81 6.64 -38.90
CA LYS A 146 12.46 7.08 -38.51
C LYS A 146 12.47 8.11 -37.38
N ASP A 147 13.28 7.87 -36.33
CA ASP A 147 13.37 8.76 -35.17
C ASP A 147 13.95 10.14 -35.53
N GLU A 148 14.90 10.20 -36.47
CA GLU A 148 15.45 11.46 -36.96
C GLU A 148 14.40 12.25 -37.74
N LEU A 149 13.67 11.60 -38.62
CA LEU A 149 12.59 12.22 -39.40
C LEU A 149 11.44 12.68 -38.51
N LYS A 150 11.15 11.94 -37.46
CA LYS A 150 10.15 12.32 -36.45
C LYS A 150 10.58 13.56 -35.66
N LYS A 151 11.84 13.63 -35.21
CA LYS A 151 12.41 14.83 -34.56
C LYS A 151 12.40 16.07 -35.46
N LYS A 152 12.61 15.87 -36.75
CA LYS A 152 12.53 16.95 -37.78
C LYS A 152 11.09 17.32 -38.17
N GLY A 153 10.07 16.66 -37.60
CA GLY A 153 8.66 16.92 -37.94
C GLY A 153 8.22 16.47 -39.34
N VAL A 154 9.05 15.68 -40.04
CA VAL A 154 8.72 15.12 -41.37
C VAL A 154 7.70 14.00 -41.23
N ILE A 155 7.89 13.11 -40.25
CA ILE A 155 6.94 12.05 -39.91
C ILE A 155 6.08 12.51 -38.74
N LYS A 156 4.79 12.66 -39.00
CA LYS A 156 3.76 12.90 -37.97
C LYS A 156 2.45 12.33 -38.46
N SER A 157 1.62 11.86 -37.54
CA SER A 157 0.27 11.40 -37.91
C SER A 157 -0.53 12.55 -38.53
N SER A 158 -0.99 12.35 -39.74
CA SER A 158 -1.89 13.28 -40.47
C SER A 158 -3.36 12.87 -40.37
N LYS A 159 -3.64 11.77 -39.64
CA LYS A 159 -5.00 11.24 -39.51
C LYS A 159 -5.79 12.07 -38.52
N ARG A 160 -7.10 12.17 -38.74
CA ARG A 160 -8.03 12.84 -37.83
C ARG A 160 -8.18 12.07 -36.54
N THR A 161 -8.39 12.77 -35.44
CA THR A 161 -8.59 12.17 -34.10
C THR A 161 -9.59 11.02 -34.09
N PRO A 162 -10.80 11.11 -34.72
CA PRO A 162 -11.74 9.98 -34.73
C PRO A 162 -11.20 8.72 -35.38
N GLU A 163 -10.36 8.83 -36.40
CA GLU A 163 -9.74 7.67 -37.04
C GLU A 163 -8.67 7.02 -36.15
N VAL A 164 -7.88 7.83 -35.45
CA VAL A 164 -6.92 7.34 -34.45
C VAL A 164 -7.65 6.64 -33.32
N GLU A 165 -8.73 7.22 -32.83
CA GLU A 165 -9.60 6.64 -31.79
C GLU A 165 -10.22 5.31 -32.23
N ARG A 166 -10.71 5.22 -33.46
CA ARG A 166 -11.26 3.97 -34.02
C ARG A 166 -10.24 2.84 -33.99
N ILE A 167 -9.01 3.08 -34.41
CA ILE A 167 -7.94 2.09 -34.37
C ILE A 167 -7.55 1.79 -32.91
N ALA A 168 -7.46 2.80 -32.05
CA ALA A 168 -7.13 2.62 -30.64
C ALA A 168 -8.15 1.71 -29.91
N VAL A 169 -9.45 1.91 -30.17
CA VAL A 169 -10.51 1.03 -29.62
C VAL A 169 -10.30 -0.42 -30.07
N GLY A 170 -9.97 -0.65 -31.35
CA GLY A 170 -9.68 -1.99 -31.88
C GLY A 170 -8.41 -2.63 -31.31
N CYS A 171 -7.44 -1.82 -30.85
CA CYS A 171 -6.21 -2.28 -30.20
C CYS A 171 -6.38 -2.57 -28.71
N THR A 172 -7.34 -1.94 -28.05
CA THR A 172 -7.59 -2.09 -26.62
C THR A 172 -7.98 -3.53 -26.28
N GLY A 173 -7.38 -4.09 -25.24
CA GLY A 173 -7.64 -5.44 -24.78
C GLY A 173 -6.90 -6.53 -25.56
N VAL A 174 -6.17 -6.20 -26.63
CA VAL A 174 -5.35 -7.17 -27.36
C VAL A 174 -4.24 -7.69 -26.44
N LYS A 175 -4.11 -9.02 -26.34
CA LYS A 175 -3.07 -9.69 -25.55
C LYS A 175 -1.69 -9.36 -26.14
N ARG A 176 -0.76 -8.97 -25.27
CA ARG A 176 0.56 -8.51 -25.70
C ARG A 176 1.71 -9.29 -25.09
N THR A 177 1.69 -9.47 -23.78
CA THR A 177 2.78 -10.09 -23.02
C THR A 177 2.23 -11.08 -22.01
N THR A 178 3.03 -12.08 -21.69
CA THR A 178 2.83 -12.92 -20.51
C THR A 178 3.71 -12.40 -19.37
N GLY A 179 3.28 -12.61 -18.14
CA GLY A 179 4.01 -12.20 -16.93
C GLY A 179 3.71 -13.16 -15.78
N GLN A 180 4.31 -12.84 -14.62
CA GLN A 180 4.05 -13.54 -13.38
C GLN A 180 3.28 -12.63 -12.43
N HIS A 181 2.29 -13.19 -11.74
CA HIS A 181 1.66 -12.53 -10.62
C HIS A 181 2.70 -12.34 -9.49
N PRO A 182 2.84 -11.14 -8.87
CA PRO A 182 3.91 -10.87 -7.91
C PRO A 182 3.86 -11.73 -6.65
N GLY A 183 2.67 -12.16 -6.22
CA GLY A 183 2.45 -12.96 -5.01
C GLY A 183 1.72 -14.28 -5.23
N GLY A 184 1.10 -14.48 -6.41
CA GLY A 184 0.23 -15.63 -6.67
C GLY A 184 0.99 -16.94 -6.86
N ILE A 185 0.68 -17.91 -6.01
CA ILE A 185 1.17 -19.28 -6.09
C ILE A 185 -0.02 -20.20 -6.35
N VAL A 186 0.02 -20.93 -7.45
CA VAL A 186 -0.98 -21.93 -7.82
C VAL A 186 -0.54 -23.30 -7.32
N VAL A 187 -1.44 -24.00 -6.65
CA VAL A 187 -1.19 -25.35 -6.10
C VAL A 187 -2.01 -26.36 -6.90
N VAL A 188 -1.32 -27.31 -7.53
CA VAL A 188 -1.92 -28.43 -8.26
C VAL A 188 -2.09 -29.60 -7.29
N PRO A 189 -3.28 -30.24 -7.19
CA PRO A 189 -3.48 -31.41 -6.35
C PRO A 189 -2.50 -32.54 -6.68
N GLY A 190 -1.95 -33.22 -5.67
CA GLY A 190 -0.92 -34.24 -5.84
C GLY A 190 -1.33 -35.49 -6.64
N TYR A 191 -2.62 -35.67 -6.93
CA TYR A 191 -3.18 -36.74 -7.76
C TYR A 191 -3.47 -36.29 -9.19
N LYS A 192 -3.08 -35.05 -9.56
CA LYS A 192 -3.24 -34.45 -10.89
C LYS A 192 -1.92 -33.96 -11.43
N ASP A 193 -1.85 -33.81 -12.75
CA ASP A 193 -0.75 -33.16 -13.44
C ASP A 193 -1.14 -31.70 -13.79
N VAL A 194 -0.15 -30.82 -13.87
CA VAL A 194 -0.37 -29.43 -14.31
C VAL A 194 -0.97 -29.36 -15.72
N TRP A 195 -0.61 -30.32 -16.57
CA TRP A 195 -1.11 -30.45 -17.95
C TRP A 195 -2.61 -30.72 -18.04
N ASP A 196 -3.23 -31.21 -16.96
CA ASP A 196 -4.69 -31.33 -16.89
C ASP A 196 -5.40 -29.95 -16.85
N PHE A 197 -4.67 -28.89 -16.51
CA PHE A 197 -5.22 -27.54 -16.29
C PHE A 197 -4.63 -26.50 -17.23
N THR A 198 -3.30 -26.47 -17.41
CA THR A 198 -2.60 -25.42 -18.13
C THR A 198 -1.20 -25.86 -18.57
N PRO A 199 -0.71 -25.41 -19.72
CA PRO A 199 0.72 -25.41 -19.99
C PRO A 199 1.45 -24.53 -18.97
N PHE A 200 2.74 -24.75 -18.81
CA PHE A 200 3.60 -23.84 -18.04
C PHE A 200 4.73 -23.27 -18.89
N GLN A 201 5.32 -22.20 -18.45
CA GLN A 201 6.47 -21.53 -19.07
C GLN A 201 7.52 -21.17 -18.02
N TYR A 202 8.75 -20.96 -18.48
CA TYR A 202 9.82 -20.40 -17.65
C TYR A 202 9.88 -18.88 -17.83
N PRO A 203 10.15 -18.11 -16.75
CA PRO A 203 10.36 -16.67 -16.85
C PRO A 203 11.47 -16.34 -17.85
N ALA A 204 11.21 -15.39 -18.74
CA ALA A 204 12.14 -14.98 -19.81
C ALA A 204 12.66 -16.14 -20.67
N ASP A 205 11.89 -17.22 -20.78
CA ASP A 205 12.26 -18.45 -21.51
C ASP A 205 13.55 -19.14 -21.01
N ASP A 206 13.95 -18.87 -19.77
CA ASP A 206 15.14 -19.45 -19.14
C ASP A 206 14.78 -20.70 -18.29
N PRO A 207 15.06 -21.92 -18.76
CA PRO A 207 14.74 -23.15 -18.02
C PRO A 207 15.63 -23.37 -16.78
N THR A 208 16.66 -22.56 -16.57
CA THR A 208 17.53 -22.63 -15.37
C THR A 208 16.91 -21.93 -14.16
N VAL A 209 15.87 -21.12 -14.36
CA VAL A 209 15.15 -20.47 -13.28
C VAL A 209 14.34 -21.49 -12.47
N PRO A 210 14.40 -21.46 -11.13
CA PRO A 210 13.79 -22.51 -10.28
C PRO A 210 12.26 -22.47 -10.27
N TRP A 211 11.63 -21.43 -10.84
CA TRP A 211 10.19 -21.23 -10.84
C TRP A 211 9.57 -21.41 -12.22
N ARG A 212 8.54 -22.25 -12.27
CA ARG A 212 7.65 -22.40 -13.42
C ARG A 212 6.40 -21.54 -13.23
N THR A 213 5.85 -21.00 -14.30
CA THR A 213 4.68 -20.13 -14.33
C THR A 213 3.58 -20.77 -15.14
N THR A 214 2.32 -20.73 -14.67
CA THR A 214 1.19 -21.17 -15.49
C THR A 214 1.10 -20.31 -16.74
N HIS A 215 0.87 -20.92 -17.90
CA HIS A 215 0.77 -20.16 -19.15
C HIS A 215 -0.59 -19.46 -19.27
N PHE A 216 -1.66 -20.13 -18.84
CA PHE A 216 -2.97 -19.48 -18.78
C PHE A 216 -3.00 -18.46 -17.64
N ASP A 217 -3.70 -17.36 -17.88
CA ASP A 217 -4.06 -16.43 -16.83
C ASP A 217 -4.85 -17.15 -15.74
N TYR A 218 -4.58 -16.84 -14.47
CA TYR A 218 -5.23 -17.54 -13.36
C TYR A 218 -6.76 -17.48 -13.44
N HIS A 219 -7.34 -16.39 -13.91
CA HIS A 219 -8.81 -16.28 -14.06
C HIS A 219 -9.43 -17.29 -15.04
N ALA A 220 -8.63 -17.93 -15.87
CA ALA A 220 -9.10 -19.00 -16.75
C ALA A 220 -9.11 -20.39 -16.08
N ILE A 221 -8.46 -20.52 -14.91
CA ILE A 221 -8.29 -21.79 -14.17
C ILE A 221 -8.66 -21.66 -12.69
N ASP A 222 -9.24 -20.55 -12.27
CA ASP A 222 -9.56 -20.22 -10.87
C ASP A 222 -10.72 -21.07 -10.29
N ALA A 223 -11.51 -21.70 -11.15
CA ALA A 223 -12.55 -22.63 -10.72
C ALA A 223 -12.02 -23.97 -10.23
N ASP A 224 -10.83 -24.38 -10.69
CA ASP A 224 -10.29 -25.73 -10.53
C ASP A 224 -9.06 -25.81 -9.63
N LEU A 225 -8.33 -24.70 -9.47
CA LEU A 225 -7.05 -24.65 -8.75
C LEU A 225 -7.05 -23.61 -7.64
N LEU A 226 -6.46 -23.97 -6.51
CA LEU A 226 -6.23 -23.04 -5.39
C LEU A 226 -5.06 -22.11 -5.71
N LYS A 227 -5.28 -20.80 -5.50
CA LYS A 227 -4.22 -19.79 -5.48
C LYS A 227 -3.98 -19.31 -4.05
N LEU A 228 -2.72 -19.26 -3.67
CA LEU A 228 -2.26 -18.58 -2.48
C LEU A 228 -1.64 -17.25 -2.91
N ASP A 229 -2.17 -16.13 -2.43
CA ASP A 229 -1.56 -14.82 -2.62
C ASP A 229 -0.59 -14.54 -1.47
N ILE A 230 0.68 -14.85 -1.69
CA ILE A 230 1.78 -14.62 -0.74
C ILE A 230 2.45 -13.31 -1.13
N LEU A 231 2.01 -12.23 -0.49
CA LEU A 231 2.40 -10.87 -0.81
C LEU A 231 3.52 -10.38 0.10
N GLY A 232 4.50 -9.68 -0.48
CA GLY A 232 5.54 -8.98 0.27
C GLY A 232 5.15 -7.52 0.49
N HIS A 233 5.12 -7.09 1.77
CA HIS A 233 4.78 -5.73 2.17
C HIS A 233 5.84 -5.13 3.07
N ASP A 234 5.92 -3.80 3.08
CA ASP A 234 6.80 -3.06 3.99
C ASP A 234 6.28 -3.06 5.43
N ASP A 235 4.95 -3.09 5.62
CA ASP A 235 4.34 -2.95 6.95
C ASP A 235 4.78 -4.05 7.94
N PRO A 236 4.81 -5.35 7.58
CA PRO A 236 5.39 -6.37 8.45
C PRO A 236 6.87 -6.15 8.72
N THR A 237 7.63 -5.59 7.77
CA THR A 237 9.05 -5.25 7.94
C THR A 237 9.21 -4.11 8.93
N VAL A 238 8.37 -3.07 8.84
CA VAL A 238 8.33 -1.94 9.79
C VAL A 238 8.00 -2.43 11.19
N LEU A 239 6.94 -3.25 11.35
CA LEU A 239 6.54 -3.81 12.64
C LEU A 239 7.65 -4.67 13.25
N ARG A 240 8.32 -5.49 12.45
CA ARG A 240 9.47 -6.28 12.90
C ARG A 240 10.61 -5.40 13.37
N MET A 241 10.97 -4.36 12.62
CA MET A 241 12.01 -3.43 13.03
C MET A 241 11.64 -2.69 14.32
N LEU A 242 10.38 -2.28 14.47
CA LEU A 242 9.89 -1.65 15.70
C LEU A 242 9.99 -2.61 16.90
N GLN A 243 9.60 -3.86 16.74
CA GLN A 243 9.76 -4.88 17.76
C GLN A 243 11.23 -5.11 18.13
N ASP A 244 12.12 -5.21 17.14
CA ASP A 244 13.56 -5.41 17.37
C ASP A 244 14.22 -4.20 18.09
N LEU A 245 13.75 -2.97 17.79
CA LEU A 245 14.28 -1.75 18.41
C LEU A 245 13.77 -1.51 19.83
N THR A 246 12.52 -1.90 20.12
CA THR A 246 11.84 -1.53 21.37
C THR A 246 11.66 -2.70 22.35
N GLY A 247 11.75 -3.94 21.84
CA GLY A 247 11.43 -5.16 22.61
C GLY A 247 9.94 -5.39 22.83
N ILE A 248 9.05 -4.53 22.28
CA ILE A 248 7.61 -4.65 22.44
C ILE A 248 7.07 -5.66 21.43
N ASP A 249 6.34 -6.66 21.91
CA ASP A 249 5.60 -7.57 21.04
C ASP A 249 4.41 -6.83 20.41
N VAL A 250 4.48 -6.63 19.11
CA VAL A 250 3.47 -5.88 18.33
C VAL A 250 2.08 -6.53 18.36
N THR A 251 1.99 -7.83 18.65
CA THR A 251 0.71 -8.55 18.75
C THR A 251 -0.07 -8.21 20.03
N ASN A 252 0.61 -7.69 21.06
CA ASN A 252 0.04 -7.30 22.34
C ASN A 252 -0.42 -5.82 22.37
N ILE A 253 -0.25 -5.07 21.28
CA ILE A 253 -0.72 -3.68 21.21
C ILE A 253 -2.24 -3.66 21.24
N ASP A 254 -2.80 -2.85 22.15
CA ASP A 254 -4.24 -2.64 22.25
C ASP A 254 -4.76 -1.86 21.03
N LEU A 255 -5.62 -2.48 20.24
CA LEU A 255 -6.25 -1.87 19.07
C LEU A 255 -7.43 -0.94 19.44
N GLY A 256 -7.78 -0.87 20.73
CA GLY A 256 -8.71 0.10 21.30
C GLY A 256 -8.06 1.32 21.93
N ASP A 257 -6.73 1.51 21.77
CA ASP A 257 -5.99 2.65 22.35
C ASP A 257 -6.53 4.00 21.88
N LEU A 258 -7.11 4.75 22.81
CA LEU A 258 -7.79 6.01 22.50
C LEU A 258 -6.84 7.13 22.06
N ASP A 259 -5.60 7.15 22.54
CA ASP A 259 -4.62 8.15 22.14
C ASP A 259 -4.14 7.90 20.73
N THR A 260 -3.93 6.64 20.37
CA THR A 260 -3.67 6.25 18.97
C THR A 260 -4.84 6.63 18.06
N MET A 261 -6.08 6.42 18.51
CA MET A 261 -7.25 6.76 17.70
C MET A 261 -7.34 8.26 17.37
N LYS A 262 -6.86 9.13 18.24
CA LYS A 262 -6.90 10.59 18.04
C LYS A 262 -6.09 11.07 16.82
N ILE A 263 -5.01 10.35 16.40
CA ILE A 263 -4.21 10.81 15.24
C ILE A 263 -5.00 10.81 13.93
N PHE A 264 -6.06 10.01 13.84
CA PHE A 264 -6.92 9.94 12.64
C PHE A 264 -7.86 11.14 12.51
N THR A 265 -8.02 11.94 13.56
CA THR A 265 -8.86 13.15 13.56
C THR A 265 -8.07 14.45 13.70
N GLY A 266 -6.83 14.39 14.18
CA GLY A 266 -5.95 15.54 14.32
C GLY A 266 -4.52 15.16 14.71
N PRO A 267 -3.55 16.05 14.51
CA PRO A 267 -2.16 15.82 14.92
C PRO A 267 -1.86 16.24 16.36
N GLU A 268 -2.85 16.78 17.10
CA GLU A 268 -2.66 17.41 18.41
C GLU A 268 -2.10 16.44 19.47
N VAL A 269 -2.48 15.16 19.40
CA VAL A 269 -1.91 14.11 20.29
C VAL A 269 -0.41 13.93 20.08
N LEU A 270 0.13 14.31 18.93
CA LEU A 270 1.55 14.30 18.63
C LEU A 270 2.29 15.55 19.17
N GLY A 271 1.58 16.49 19.82
CA GLY A 271 2.14 17.73 20.33
C GLY A 271 2.37 18.81 19.24
N VAL A 272 1.72 18.70 18.09
CA VAL A 272 1.83 19.64 16.97
C VAL A 272 0.45 20.05 16.48
N THR A 273 0.38 21.21 15.81
CA THR A 273 -0.87 21.73 15.22
C THR A 273 -0.92 21.48 13.72
N LYS A 274 -2.13 21.45 13.16
CA LYS A 274 -2.37 21.22 11.72
C LYS A 274 -1.57 22.19 10.83
N ASP A 275 -1.55 23.47 11.16
CA ASP A 275 -0.88 24.52 10.35
C ASP A 275 0.66 24.45 10.44
N ARG A 276 1.19 23.77 11.46
CA ARG A 276 2.63 23.54 11.58
C ARG A 276 3.13 22.43 10.67
N LEU A 277 2.23 21.62 10.14
CA LEU A 277 2.53 20.50 9.25
C LEU A 277 2.27 20.85 7.78
N ARG A 278 2.63 19.92 6.89
CA ARG A 278 2.39 19.96 5.45
C ARG A 278 1.82 18.61 5.00
N GLY A 279 1.07 18.59 3.91
CA GLY A 279 0.46 17.38 3.34
C GLY A 279 -0.74 17.71 2.45
N MET A 280 -1.43 18.81 2.74
CA MET A 280 -2.57 19.31 1.96
C MET A 280 -2.49 20.83 1.75
N THR A 281 -3.17 21.29 0.70
CA THR A 281 -3.32 22.72 0.40
C THR A 281 -4.80 23.01 0.19
N THR A 282 -5.32 24.01 0.91
CA THR A 282 -6.70 24.49 0.75
C THR A 282 -6.87 25.28 -0.54
N LYS A 283 -8.12 25.54 -0.96
CA LYS A 283 -8.41 26.34 -2.16
C LYS A 283 -7.86 27.78 -2.10
N ASP A 284 -7.74 28.35 -0.91
CA ASP A 284 -7.16 29.67 -0.64
C ASP A 284 -5.63 29.65 -0.47
N GLY A 285 -4.99 28.49 -0.69
CA GLY A 285 -3.53 28.34 -0.70
C GLY A 285 -2.90 28.09 0.68
N ARG A 286 -3.69 27.93 1.74
CA ARG A 286 -3.16 27.56 3.06
C ARG A 286 -2.68 26.11 3.05
N LYS A 287 -1.45 25.89 3.52
CA LYS A 287 -0.80 24.57 3.61
C LYS A 287 -0.93 24.03 5.04
N TYR A 288 -1.32 22.78 5.18
CA TYR A 288 -1.57 22.15 6.50
C TYR A 288 -1.55 20.62 6.38
N CYS A 289 -1.66 19.93 7.52
CA CYS A 289 -2.00 18.51 7.56
C CYS A 289 -3.17 18.30 8.54
N PRO A 290 -4.31 17.75 8.10
CA PRO A 290 -5.52 17.66 8.92
C PRO A 290 -5.41 16.63 10.06
N THR A 291 -4.51 15.65 9.94
CA THR A 291 -4.39 14.51 10.86
C THR A 291 -2.92 14.23 11.22
N GLY A 292 -2.70 13.35 12.20
CA GLY A 292 -1.37 12.85 12.56
C GLY A 292 -0.92 11.61 11.77
N THR A 293 -1.55 11.30 10.63
CA THR A 293 -1.37 10.02 9.93
C THR A 293 -0.32 10.02 8.83
N LEU A 294 0.46 11.10 8.65
CA LEU A 294 1.60 11.11 7.71
C LEU A 294 2.51 9.91 7.97
N GLY A 295 2.85 9.18 6.91
CA GLY A 295 3.70 7.99 6.99
C GLY A 295 3.06 6.77 7.65
N VAL A 296 1.83 6.85 8.16
CA VAL A 296 1.06 5.68 8.62
C VAL A 296 0.53 4.97 7.37
N PRO A 297 0.79 3.65 7.22
CA PRO A 297 0.26 2.88 6.11
C PRO A 297 -1.25 3.05 5.98
N GLU A 298 -1.76 2.92 4.78
CA GLU A 298 -3.20 3.06 4.46
C GLU A 298 -3.79 4.47 4.66
N PHE A 299 -3.26 5.30 5.58
CA PHE A 299 -3.90 6.56 6.01
C PHE A 299 -3.08 7.83 5.75
N GLY A 300 -1.87 7.71 5.18
CA GLY A 300 -0.94 8.83 5.03
C GLY A 300 -0.99 9.54 3.67
N THR A 301 -1.77 9.08 2.69
CA THR A 301 -1.87 9.71 1.37
C THR A 301 -2.80 10.91 1.38
N SER A 302 -2.60 11.90 0.49
CA SER A 302 -3.44 13.11 0.41
C SER A 302 -4.93 12.78 0.24
N PHE A 303 -5.26 11.70 -0.49
CA PHE A 303 -6.63 11.24 -0.64
C PHE A 303 -7.23 10.79 0.69
N LEU A 304 -6.49 9.99 1.46
CA LEU A 304 -6.93 9.49 2.77
C LEU A 304 -6.96 10.61 3.82
N LEU A 305 -6.00 11.54 3.80
CA LEU A 305 -6.04 12.73 4.66
C LEU A 305 -7.35 13.51 4.46
N GLY A 306 -7.80 13.67 3.20
CA GLY A 306 -9.09 14.28 2.89
C GLY A 306 -10.28 13.47 3.40
N MET A 307 -10.27 12.14 3.22
CA MET A 307 -11.33 11.28 3.75
C MET A 307 -11.44 11.35 5.27
N LEU A 308 -10.29 11.30 5.97
CA LEU A 308 -10.24 11.40 7.43
C LEU A 308 -10.74 12.76 7.94
N GLU A 309 -10.41 13.86 7.25
CA GLU A 309 -10.90 15.20 7.59
C GLU A 309 -12.42 15.32 7.44
N GLU A 310 -12.99 14.68 6.41
CA GLU A 310 -14.43 14.67 6.15
C GLU A 310 -15.19 13.73 7.10
N THR A 311 -14.65 12.54 7.39
CA THR A 311 -15.34 11.49 8.16
C THR A 311 -15.09 11.55 9.67
N LYS A 312 -13.94 12.05 10.10
CA LYS A 312 -13.51 12.18 11.52
C LYS A 312 -13.75 10.91 12.33
N PRO A 313 -13.15 9.78 11.96
CA PRO A 313 -13.41 8.50 12.59
C PRO A 313 -13.01 8.51 14.07
N THR A 314 -13.83 7.85 14.90
CA THR A 314 -13.64 7.73 16.35
C THR A 314 -13.55 6.28 16.83
N THR A 315 -13.75 5.33 15.91
CA THR A 315 -13.77 3.90 16.21
C THR A 315 -12.91 3.10 15.22
N PHE A 316 -12.43 1.95 15.67
CA PHE A 316 -11.68 1.03 14.82
C PHE A 316 -12.52 0.51 13.64
N ALA A 317 -13.80 0.28 13.87
CA ALA A 317 -14.75 -0.12 12.83
C ALA A 317 -14.86 0.94 11.71
N GLU A 318 -14.83 2.23 12.05
CA GLU A 318 -14.85 3.31 11.07
C GLU A 318 -13.55 3.37 10.26
N LEU A 319 -12.40 3.04 10.85
CA LEU A 319 -11.14 2.90 10.10
C LEU A 319 -11.19 1.76 9.09
N ILE A 320 -11.75 0.60 9.47
CA ILE A 320 -11.98 -0.52 8.53
C ILE A 320 -12.86 -0.06 7.38
N LYS A 321 -13.92 0.70 7.65
CA LYS A 321 -14.85 1.23 6.64
C LYS A 321 -14.13 2.20 5.70
N ILE A 322 -13.31 3.12 6.21
CA ILE A 322 -12.50 4.05 5.39
C ILE A 322 -11.53 3.28 4.49
N SER A 323 -10.83 2.27 5.02
CA SER A 323 -9.95 1.42 4.22
C SER A 323 -10.70 0.72 3.09
N GLY A 324 -11.86 0.13 3.38
CA GLY A 324 -12.71 -0.50 2.36
C GLY A 324 -13.19 0.47 1.27
N LEU A 325 -13.58 1.68 1.65
CA LEU A 325 -14.01 2.74 0.74
C LEU A 325 -12.87 3.28 -0.14
N SER A 326 -11.65 3.33 0.39
CA SER A 326 -10.49 3.87 -0.33
C SER A 326 -9.93 2.90 -1.36
N HIS A 327 -10.02 1.60 -1.13
CA HIS A 327 -9.52 0.56 -2.04
C HIS A 327 -10.50 0.21 -3.16
N GLY A 328 -11.79 0.51 -2.99
CA GLY A 328 -12.81 0.24 -3.99
C GLY A 328 -12.77 1.21 -5.17
N THR A 329 -13.38 0.80 -6.28
CA THR A 329 -13.56 1.66 -7.46
C THR A 329 -14.99 2.17 -7.51
N ASP A 330 -15.17 3.50 -7.62
CA ASP A 330 -16.45 4.22 -7.61
C ASP A 330 -17.30 3.92 -6.34
N VAL A 331 -16.62 3.82 -5.21
CA VAL A 331 -17.21 3.54 -3.90
C VAL A 331 -17.30 4.80 -3.04
N TRP A 332 -16.26 5.65 -3.05
CA TRP A 332 -16.21 6.87 -2.25
C TRP A 332 -16.71 8.09 -3.02
N LEU A 333 -15.93 8.58 -4.00
CA LEU A 333 -16.30 9.76 -4.78
C LEU A 333 -17.51 9.50 -5.66
N GLY A 334 -18.48 10.43 -5.61
CA GLY A 334 -19.74 10.30 -6.36
C GLY A 334 -20.69 9.23 -5.83
N ASN A 335 -20.38 8.59 -4.69
CA ASN A 335 -21.17 7.53 -4.08
C ASN A 335 -21.30 7.74 -2.55
N ALA A 336 -20.54 7.01 -1.72
CA ALA A 336 -20.67 7.04 -0.26
C ALA A 336 -20.40 8.45 0.31
N ARG A 337 -19.45 9.19 -0.25
CA ARG A 337 -19.16 10.58 0.15
C ARG A 337 -20.40 11.46 0.05
N ASP A 338 -21.09 11.45 -1.10
CA ASP A 338 -22.26 12.30 -1.34
C ASP A 338 -23.47 11.95 -0.43
N LEU A 339 -23.43 10.75 0.16
CA LEU A 339 -24.46 10.29 1.09
C LEU A 339 -24.15 10.72 2.54
N CYS A 340 -22.88 10.67 2.95
CA CYS A 340 -22.50 10.81 4.35
C CYS A 340 -21.80 12.14 4.69
N THR A 341 -21.51 13.00 3.72
CA THR A 341 -21.04 14.36 3.97
C THR A 341 -22.20 15.35 3.94
N PRO A 342 -22.13 16.45 4.70
CA PRO A 342 -23.17 17.48 4.70
C PRO A 342 -23.37 18.09 3.30
N ASP A 343 -24.62 18.28 2.91
CA ASP A 343 -25.00 19.05 1.73
C ASP A 343 -24.83 20.57 1.96
N GLU A 344 -25.21 21.39 0.97
CA GLU A 344 -25.11 22.86 1.05
C GLU A 344 -25.96 23.45 2.20
N ASN A 345 -26.92 22.71 2.74
CA ASN A 345 -27.78 23.08 3.86
C ASN A 345 -27.31 22.48 5.20
N GLY A 346 -26.20 21.72 5.19
CA GLY A 346 -25.68 21.02 6.36
C GLY A 346 -26.37 19.70 6.70
N ASN A 347 -27.23 19.14 5.82
CA ASN A 347 -27.92 17.88 6.06
C ASN A 347 -27.06 16.68 5.61
N ILE A 348 -26.99 15.66 6.45
CA ILE A 348 -26.40 14.36 6.13
C ILE A 348 -27.51 13.39 5.75
N ARG A 349 -27.47 12.86 4.53
CA ARG A 349 -28.51 11.94 4.02
C ARG A 349 -28.44 10.57 4.69
N VAL A 350 -27.24 10.04 4.89
CA VAL A 350 -26.99 8.74 5.49
C VAL A 350 -25.81 8.84 6.48
N PRO A 351 -25.95 8.44 7.74
CA PRO A 351 -24.83 8.41 8.67
C PRO A 351 -23.67 7.56 8.14
N PHE A 352 -22.43 7.99 8.39
CA PHE A 352 -21.21 7.30 7.88
C PHE A 352 -21.19 5.81 8.25
N LYS A 353 -21.63 5.46 9.44
CA LYS A 353 -21.71 4.05 9.89
C LYS A 353 -22.60 3.16 9.01
N ASN A 354 -23.58 3.74 8.29
CA ASN A 354 -24.58 3.02 7.52
C ASN A 354 -24.23 2.92 6.02
N VAL A 355 -23.25 3.67 5.49
CA VAL A 355 -22.84 3.56 4.08
C VAL A 355 -22.15 2.22 3.83
N ILE A 356 -22.18 1.75 2.59
CA ILE A 356 -21.52 0.51 2.17
C ILE A 356 -20.01 0.74 2.15
N GLY A 357 -19.26 0.14 3.06
CA GLY A 357 -17.80 0.26 3.16
C GLY A 357 -17.03 -0.92 2.57
N CYS A 358 -17.59 -2.12 2.61
CA CYS A 358 -16.99 -3.34 2.08
C CYS A 358 -18.04 -4.28 1.49
N ARG A 359 -17.61 -5.32 0.74
CA ARG A 359 -18.54 -6.26 0.11
C ARG A 359 -19.43 -6.98 1.12
N ASP A 360 -18.89 -7.25 2.29
CA ASP A 360 -19.58 -7.96 3.38
C ASP A 360 -20.80 -7.17 3.87
N ASP A 361 -20.69 -5.84 3.94
CA ASP A 361 -21.81 -4.96 4.31
C ASP A 361 -23.03 -5.18 3.39
N ILE A 362 -22.78 -5.41 2.08
CA ILE A 362 -23.89 -5.63 1.12
C ILE A 362 -24.70 -6.85 1.52
N MET A 363 -24.01 -7.97 1.78
CA MET A 363 -24.70 -9.21 2.13
C MET A 363 -25.42 -9.10 3.48
N VAL A 364 -24.73 -8.57 4.50
CA VAL A 364 -25.26 -8.47 5.86
C VAL A 364 -26.47 -7.54 5.90
N ASN A 365 -26.40 -6.36 5.29
CA ASN A 365 -27.48 -5.39 5.27
C ASN A 365 -28.72 -5.93 4.53
N LEU A 366 -28.53 -6.60 3.38
CA LEU A 366 -29.64 -7.22 2.64
C LEU A 366 -30.34 -8.31 3.46
N ILE A 367 -29.59 -9.12 4.22
CA ILE A 367 -30.16 -10.13 5.12
C ILE A 367 -30.92 -9.47 6.27
N GLN A 368 -30.37 -8.40 6.87
CA GLN A 368 -31.03 -7.65 7.94
C GLN A 368 -32.35 -7.02 7.47
N TRP A 369 -32.46 -6.61 6.21
CA TRP A 369 -33.71 -6.14 5.60
C TRP A 369 -34.65 -7.26 5.14
N GLY A 370 -34.36 -8.52 5.49
CA GLY A 370 -35.24 -9.68 5.29
C GLY A 370 -35.03 -10.42 3.97
N MET A 371 -34.01 -10.09 3.17
CA MET A 371 -33.72 -10.88 1.97
C MET A 371 -33.17 -12.27 2.35
N LYS A 372 -33.50 -13.27 1.53
CA LYS A 372 -32.97 -14.63 1.70
C LYS A 372 -31.44 -14.63 1.58
N PRO A 373 -30.70 -15.29 2.51
CA PRO A 373 -29.25 -15.28 2.54
C PRO A 373 -28.55 -15.63 1.20
N ALA A 374 -29.01 -16.69 0.53
CA ALA A 374 -28.46 -17.08 -0.77
C ALA A 374 -28.67 -16.01 -1.88
N LYS A 375 -29.77 -15.24 -1.80
CA LYS A 375 -30.03 -14.15 -2.75
C LYS A 375 -29.15 -12.95 -2.42
N ALA A 376 -29.05 -12.56 -1.15
CA ALA A 376 -28.16 -11.49 -0.68
C ALA A 376 -26.70 -11.76 -1.10
N PHE A 377 -26.23 -13.00 -0.96
CA PHE A 377 -24.91 -13.41 -1.45
C PHE A 377 -24.74 -13.23 -2.96
N LYS A 378 -25.72 -13.64 -3.77
CA LYS A 378 -25.68 -13.46 -5.23
C LYS A 378 -25.62 -11.98 -5.62
N ILE A 379 -26.40 -11.13 -4.97
CA ILE A 379 -26.39 -9.67 -5.20
C ILE A 379 -25.02 -9.11 -4.81
N MET A 380 -24.49 -9.45 -3.66
CA MET A 380 -23.16 -9.03 -3.20
C MET A 380 -22.07 -9.42 -4.21
N GLU A 381 -22.04 -10.67 -4.67
CA GLU A 381 -21.08 -11.15 -5.68
C GLU A 381 -21.22 -10.43 -7.03
N PHE A 382 -22.43 -10.05 -7.40
CA PHE A 382 -22.71 -9.30 -8.62
C PHE A 382 -22.21 -7.85 -8.52
N VAL A 383 -22.52 -7.17 -7.42
CA VAL A 383 -22.15 -5.78 -7.15
C VAL A 383 -20.64 -5.64 -7.00
N ARG A 384 -19.98 -6.48 -6.18
CA ARG A 384 -18.54 -6.35 -5.92
C ARG A 384 -17.66 -6.46 -7.16
N LYS A 385 -18.12 -7.14 -8.21
CA LYS A 385 -17.44 -7.31 -9.51
C LYS A 385 -17.80 -6.21 -10.52
N GLY A 386 -18.56 -5.20 -10.11
CA GLY A 386 -18.99 -4.10 -10.95
C GLY A 386 -19.97 -4.51 -12.04
N LYS A 387 -20.64 -5.65 -11.88
CA LYS A 387 -21.62 -6.13 -12.87
C LYS A 387 -22.91 -5.30 -12.87
N ALA A 388 -23.26 -4.63 -11.76
CA ALA A 388 -24.44 -3.78 -11.67
C ALA A 388 -24.44 -2.64 -12.72
N SER A 389 -23.27 -2.12 -13.09
CA SER A 389 -23.13 -1.12 -14.15
C SER A 389 -22.90 -1.72 -15.55
N LYS A 390 -22.32 -2.95 -15.63
CA LYS A 390 -21.96 -3.59 -16.90
C LYS A 390 -23.06 -4.44 -17.50
N ASP A 391 -23.96 -4.97 -16.67
CA ASP A 391 -25.11 -5.79 -17.06
C ASP A 391 -26.41 -5.21 -16.47
N PRO A 392 -26.95 -4.12 -17.09
CA PRO A 392 -28.16 -3.45 -16.61
C PRO A 392 -29.41 -4.34 -16.59
N ALA A 393 -29.49 -5.31 -17.50
CA ALA A 393 -30.65 -6.19 -17.59
C ALA A 393 -30.77 -7.10 -16.36
N THR A 394 -29.69 -7.77 -15.97
CA THR A 394 -29.66 -8.57 -14.74
C THR A 394 -29.80 -7.70 -13.50
N TRP A 395 -29.18 -6.50 -13.50
CA TRP A 395 -29.28 -5.57 -12.38
C TRP A 395 -30.72 -5.12 -12.10
N GLN A 396 -31.52 -4.79 -13.14
CA GLN A 396 -32.92 -4.40 -12.98
C GLN A 396 -33.73 -5.47 -12.25
N GLY A 397 -33.45 -6.76 -12.50
CA GLY A 397 -34.09 -7.85 -11.78
C GLY A 397 -33.74 -7.84 -10.28
N PHE A 398 -32.46 -7.66 -9.93
CA PHE A 398 -32.05 -7.54 -8.52
C PHE A 398 -32.58 -6.27 -7.85
N ALA A 399 -32.54 -5.13 -8.53
CA ALA A 399 -33.05 -3.86 -8.00
C ALA A 399 -34.53 -3.96 -7.65
N LYS A 400 -35.34 -4.55 -8.54
CA LYS A 400 -36.77 -4.76 -8.29
C LYS A 400 -37.02 -5.67 -7.07
N GLU A 401 -36.26 -6.77 -6.93
CA GLU A 401 -36.38 -7.64 -5.74
C GLU A 401 -35.98 -6.91 -4.46
N MET A 402 -34.98 -6.00 -4.53
CA MET A 402 -34.58 -5.15 -3.41
C MET A 402 -35.63 -4.12 -3.05
N GLU A 403 -36.29 -3.48 -4.04
CA GLU A 403 -37.40 -2.56 -3.85
C GLU A 403 -38.61 -3.26 -3.21
N GLU A 404 -38.97 -4.46 -3.70
CA GLU A 404 -40.04 -5.29 -3.14
C GLU A 404 -39.75 -5.72 -1.68
N ALA A 405 -38.46 -5.86 -1.30
CA ALA A 405 -38.03 -6.12 0.06
C ALA A 405 -37.99 -4.85 0.95
N GLY A 406 -38.33 -3.67 0.42
CA GLY A 406 -38.32 -2.40 1.15
C GLY A 406 -36.95 -1.80 1.39
N ILE A 407 -35.94 -2.19 0.59
CA ILE A 407 -34.59 -1.65 0.69
C ILE A 407 -34.56 -0.21 0.17
N PRO A 408 -33.93 0.73 0.89
CA PRO A 408 -33.93 2.15 0.51
C PRO A 408 -33.29 2.42 -0.86
N ASP A 409 -33.91 3.33 -1.65
CA ASP A 409 -33.42 3.71 -3.00
C ASP A 409 -31.96 4.16 -3.03
N TRP A 410 -31.52 4.89 -1.99
CA TRP A 410 -30.13 5.33 -1.90
C TRP A 410 -29.15 4.15 -1.85
N TYR A 411 -29.55 3.05 -1.21
CA TYR A 411 -28.73 1.84 -1.09
C TYR A 411 -28.63 1.11 -2.43
N ILE A 412 -29.75 0.94 -3.10
CA ILE A 412 -29.83 0.35 -4.45
C ILE A 412 -28.99 1.17 -5.43
N GLY A 413 -29.14 2.50 -5.39
CA GLY A 413 -28.35 3.43 -6.20
C GLY A 413 -26.86 3.41 -5.88
N SER A 414 -26.47 3.22 -4.61
CA SER A 414 -25.08 3.05 -4.20
C SER A 414 -24.48 1.74 -4.76
N CYS A 415 -25.20 0.62 -4.64
CA CYS A 415 -24.78 -0.67 -5.20
C CYS A 415 -24.56 -0.60 -6.72
N GLN A 416 -25.40 0.14 -7.45
CA GLN A 416 -25.31 0.27 -8.91
C GLN A 416 -24.03 1.00 -9.36
N LYS A 417 -23.53 1.95 -8.56
CA LYS A 417 -22.33 2.74 -8.86
C LYS A 417 -21.04 1.96 -8.65
N ILE A 418 -21.01 0.98 -7.74
CA ILE A 418 -19.82 0.23 -7.36
C ILE A 418 -19.26 -0.55 -8.55
N LYS A 419 -17.99 -0.35 -8.87
CA LYS A 419 -17.28 -1.09 -9.92
C LYS A 419 -16.40 -2.20 -9.37
N TYR A 420 -15.83 -2.00 -8.19
CA TYR A 420 -15.07 -3.02 -7.48
C TYR A 420 -15.07 -2.74 -5.98
N MET A 421 -15.18 -3.80 -5.17
CA MET A 421 -15.21 -3.67 -3.71
C MET A 421 -14.47 -4.82 -3.02
N PHE A 422 -13.64 -4.45 -2.04
CA PHE A 422 -12.82 -5.36 -1.25
C PHE A 422 -13.58 -6.02 -0.11
N PRO A 423 -13.10 -7.20 0.38
CA PRO A 423 -13.66 -7.86 1.56
C PRO A 423 -13.30 -7.12 2.87
N LYS A 424 -14.16 -7.22 3.88
CA LYS A 424 -13.92 -6.67 5.22
C LYS A 424 -12.64 -7.24 5.86
N ALA A 425 -12.37 -8.53 5.66
CA ALA A 425 -11.16 -9.17 6.19
C ALA A 425 -9.87 -8.55 5.67
N HIS A 426 -9.82 -8.21 4.36
CA HIS A 426 -8.69 -7.51 3.76
C HIS A 426 -8.47 -6.14 4.45
N ALA A 427 -9.52 -5.30 4.50
CA ALA A 427 -9.44 -4.01 5.18
C ALA A 427 -9.02 -4.15 6.66
N THR A 428 -9.58 -5.13 7.38
CA THR A 428 -9.24 -5.37 8.79
C THR A 428 -7.75 -5.70 8.98
N ALA A 429 -7.18 -6.55 8.11
CA ALA A 429 -5.76 -6.93 8.20
C ALA A 429 -4.84 -5.72 8.04
N TYR A 430 -5.08 -4.88 7.03
CA TYR A 430 -4.26 -3.69 6.78
C TYR A 430 -4.46 -2.62 7.86
N VAL A 431 -5.70 -2.38 8.30
CA VAL A 431 -5.98 -1.43 9.40
C VAL A 431 -5.32 -1.88 10.69
N THR A 432 -5.32 -3.19 11.00
CA THR A 432 -4.63 -3.72 12.18
C THR A 432 -3.13 -3.40 12.16
N SER A 433 -2.46 -3.66 11.03
CA SER A 433 -1.04 -3.33 10.86
C SER A 433 -0.79 -1.82 10.95
N ALA A 434 -1.63 -1.02 10.28
CA ALA A 434 -1.54 0.44 10.29
C ALA A 434 -1.73 1.02 11.68
N PHE A 435 -2.72 0.52 12.45
CA PHE A 435 -2.99 0.98 13.81
C PHE A 435 -1.83 0.65 14.77
N ARG A 436 -1.25 -0.54 14.65
CA ARG A 436 -0.04 -0.90 15.43
C ARG A 436 1.13 0.02 15.13
N ILE A 437 1.38 0.35 13.87
CA ILE A 437 2.42 1.31 13.47
C ILE A 437 2.08 2.71 14.00
N ALA A 438 0.81 3.11 13.94
CA ALA A 438 0.31 4.37 14.49
C ALA A 438 0.50 4.45 16.02
N TRP A 439 0.33 3.35 16.73
CA TRP A 439 0.60 3.26 18.16
C TRP A 439 2.05 3.63 18.50
N PHE A 440 3.02 3.09 17.77
CA PHE A 440 4.43 3.48 17.94
C PHE A 440 4.66 4.96 17.61
N LYS A 441 3.96 5.51 16.62
CA LYS A 441 4.05 6.93 16.28
C LYS A 441 3.62 7.83 17.43
N VAL A 442 2.61 7.42 18.19
CA VAL A 442 2.09 8.15 19.37
C VAL A 442 2.98 7.92 20.58
N HIS A 443 3.23 6.66 20.95
CA HIS A 443 3.84 6.28 22.22
C HIS A 443 5.36 6.15 22.20
N MET A 444 5.95 5.83 21.03
CA MET A 444 7.41 5.64 20.86
C MET A 444 7.93 6.30 19.59
N PRO A 445 7.75 7.63 19.46
CA PRO A 445 7.88 8.35 18.20
C PRO A 445 9.24 8.22 17.52
N ILE A 446 10.34 8.30 18.27
CA ILE A 446 11.68 8.25 17.65
C ILE A 446 11.93 6.91 16.95
N TYR A 447 11.47 5.82 17.52
CA TYR A 447 11.58 4.48 16.94
C TYR A 447 10.68 4.32 15.71
N TYR A 448 9.46 4.93 15.75
CA TYR A 448 8.59 5.00 14.58
C TYR A 448 9.29 5.69 13.40
N TYR A 449 9.86 6.89 13.62
CA TYR A 449 10.55 7.60 12.55
C TYR A 449 11.79 6.85 12.06
N ALA A 450 12.54 6.20 12.95
CA ALA A 450 13.68 5.36 12.58
C ALA A 450 13.25 4.22 11.63
N ALA A 451 12.17 3.51 11.96
CA ALA A 451 11.67 2.41 11.13
C ALA A 451 11.06 2.90 9.81
N TYR A 452 10.22 3.94 9.87
CA TYR A 452 9.58 4.52 8.68
C TYR A 452 10.60 5.01 7.65
N LEU A 453 11.56 5.85 8.08
CA LEU A 453 12.58 6.39 7.20
C LEU A 453 13.54 5.31 6.67
N SER A 454 13.79 4.24 7.44
CA SER A 454 14.67 3.15 7.01
C SER A 454 14.06 2.21 5.98
N ILE A 455 12.75 2.00 6.02
CA ILE A 455 12.09 0.94 5.24
C ILE A 455 11.23 1.53 4.12
N ARG A 456 10.54 2.64 4.38
CA ARG A 456 9.58 3.20 3.43
C ARG A 456 10.11 4.37 2.60
N CYS A 457 11.33 4.84 2.88
CA CYS A 457 11.92 6.00 2.23
C CYS A 457 13.22 5.66 1.52
N GLU A 458 13.37 6.11 0.27
CA GLU A 458 14.56 5.83 -0.54
C GLU A 458 15.33 7.08 -0.93
N GLN A 459 14.69 8.26 -0.90
CA GLN A 459 15.28 9.52 -1.36
C GLN A 459 15.26 10.55 -0.24
N PHE A 460 16.40 11.18 0.02
CA PHE A 460 16.56 12.10 1.15
C PHE A 460 17.22 13.40 0.71
N ASP A 461 16.84 14.52 1.34
CA ASP A 461 17.58 15.77 1.30
C ASP A 461 18.32 15.94 2.63
N ILE A 462 19.51 15.32 2.72
CA ILE A 462 20.31 15.28 3.96
C ILE A 462 20.55 16.68 4.48
N LYS A 463 20.88 17.63 3.60
CA LYS A 463 21.17 19.01 3.99
C LYS A 463 19.98 19.67 4.69
N ALA A 464 18.80 19.62 4.07
CA ALA A 464 17.59 20.18 4.68
C ALA A 464 17.26 19.51 6.02
N MET A 465 17.44 18.18 6.10
CA MET A 465 17.16 17.41 7.33
C MET A 465 18.05 17.84 8.51
N ILE A 466 19.36 17.98 8.30
CA ILE A 466 20.31 18.35 9.38
C ILE A 466 20.25 19.85 9.76
N GLU A 467 19.86 20.72 8.81
CA GLU A 467 19.66 22.16 9.08
C GLU A 467 18.38 22.45 9.87
N GLY A 468 17.44 21.49 9.91
CA GLY A 468 16.25 21.55 10.77
C GLY A 468 15.01 22.15 10.13
N GLU A 469 14.04 22.54 10.97
CA GLU A 469 12.66 22.85 10.57
C GLU A 469 12.55 23.90 9.46
N ASP A 470 13.24 25.03 9.58
CA ASP A 470 13.15 26.13 8.60
C ASP A 470 13.73 25.73 7.23
N ALA A 471 14.80 24.94 7.21
CA ALA A 471 15.39 24.46 5.97
C ALA A 471 14.48 23.44 5.28
N ILE A 472 13.90 22.52 6.05
CA ILE A 472 12.93 21.55 5.55
C ILE A 472 11.72 22.27 4.94
N ARG A 473 11.17 23.28 5.62
CA ARG A 473 10.03 24.08 5.13
C ARG A 473 10.35 24.77 3.80
N ARG A 474 11.48 25.47 3.72
CA ARG A 474 11.92 26.12 2.48
C ARG A 474 12.04 25.11 1.35
N ARG A 475 12.64 23.96 1.63
CA ARG A 475 12.82 22.91 0.62
C ARG A 475 11.51 22.31 0.12
N ILE A 476 10.56 22.09 1.01
CA ILE A 476 9.19 21.67 0.65
C ILE A 476 8.55 22.73 -0.25
N ASP A 477 8.56 23.99 0.14
CA ASP A 477 7.93 25.08 -0.62
C ASP A 477 8.52 25.22 -2.03
N GLU A 478 9.85 25.09 -2.18
CA GLU A 478 10.54 25.07 -3.47
C GLU A 478 10.08 23.92 -4.39
N ILE A 479 9.93 22.71 -3.82
CA ILE A 479 9.54 21.53 -4.59
C ILE A 479 8.05 21.61 -4.96
N GLU A 480 7.19 22.03 -4.04
CA GLU A 480 5.76 22.20 -4.31
C GLU A 480 5.50 23.22 -5.42
N GLU A 481 6.27 24.33 -5.48
CA GLU A 481 6.20 25.29 -6.59
C GLU A 481 6.59 24.64 -7.93
N LYS A 482 7.64 23.81 -7.94
CA LYS A 482 8.01 23.02 -9.12
C LYS A 482 6.95 22.01 -9.52
N ILE A 483 6.30 21.36 -8.55
CA ILE A 483 5.18 20.43 -8.81
C ILE A 483 4.00 21.19 -9.44
N ALA A 484 3.61 22.34 -8.88
CA ALA A 484 2.52 23.15 -9.37
C ALA A 484 2.77 23.65 -10.82
N THR A 485 4.03 23.94 -11.17
CA THR A 485 4.45 24.35 -12.51
C THR A 485 4.83 23.18 -13.45
N LYS A 486 4.63 21.92 -13.02
CA LYS A 486 5.00 20.68 -13.74
C LYS A 486 6.49 20.61 -14.13
N LYS A 487 7.36 21.18 -13.30
CA LYS A 487 8.82 21.20 -13.49
C LYS A 487 9.56 20.29 -12.54
N ALA A 488 8.89 19.75 -11.52
CA ALA A 488 9.50 18.81 -10.58
C ALA A 488 9.83 17.49 -11.26
N SER A 489 11.00 16.94 -10.96
CA SER A 489 11.34 15.55 -11.29
C SER A 489 10.61 14.57 -10.36
N ASN A 490 10.50 13.30 -10.77
CA ASN A 490 9.95 12.26 -9.90
C ASN A 490 10.74 12.14 -8.59
N LYS A 491 12.07 12.27 -8.65
CA LYS A 491 12.93 12.27 -7.46
C LYS A 491 12.58 13.41 -6.50
N GLU A 492 12.40 14.63 -6.99
CA GLU A 492 12.00 15.76 -6.15
C GLU A 492 10.63 15.54 -5.52
N SER A 493 9.66 15.01 -6.26
CA SER A 493 8.35 14.68 -5.69
C SER A 493 8.45 13.66 -4.55
N THR A 494 9.24 12.59 -4.72
CA THR A 494 9.49 11.60 -3.65
C THR A 494 10.19 12.23 -2.43
N ILE A 495 11.18 13.11 -2.65
CA ILE A 495 11.84 13.85 -1.56
C ILE A 495 10.82 14.71 -0.81
N CYS A 496 9.89 15.36 -1.50
CA CYS A 496 8.85 16.19 -0.86
C CYS A 496 7.99 15.39 0.11
N ASP A 497 7.53 14.20 -0.31
CA ASP A 497 6.73 13.31 0.52
C ASP A 497 7.49 12.86 1.79
N VAL A 498 8.79 12.56 1.65
CA VAL A 498 9.65 12.23 2.80
C VAL A 498 9.83 13.43 3.72
N LEU A 499 10.04 14.63 3.16
CA LEU A 499 10.22 15.85 3.94
C LEU A 499 8.98 16.25 4.76
N TYR A 500 7.77 15.88 4.34
CA TYR A 500 6.57 16.08 5.18
C TYR A 500 6.69 15.34 6.52
N SER A 501 7.14 14.08 6.49
CA SER A 501 7.36 13.29 7.70
C SER A 501 8.57 13.77 8.51
N CYS A 502 9.63 14.23 7.84
CA CYS A 502 10.78 14.86 8.49
C CYS A 502 10.38 16.15 9.21
N LEU A 503 9.52 16.98 8.57
CA LEU A 503 8.98 18.20 9.17
C LEU A 503 8.17 17.89 10.44
N GLU A 504 7.31 16.86 10.38
CA GLU A 504 6.56 16.44 11.55
C GLU A 504 7.49 16.01 12.68
N MET A 505 8.52 15.21 12.39
CA MET A 505 9.51 14.74 13.36
C MET A 505 10.22 15.93 14.07
N VAL A 506 10.74 16.89 13.30
CA VAL A 506 11.45 18.03 13.89
C VAL A 506 10.50 19.00 14.60
N ALA A 507 9.26 19.15 14.12
CA ALA A 507 8.23 19.95 14.78
C ALA A 507 7.84 19.39 16.16
N ARG A 508 8.00 18.06 16.35
CA ARG A 508 7.83 17.37 17.65
C ARG A 508 9.04 17.49 18.58
N GLY A 509 10.10 18.18 18.16
CA GLY A 509 11.32 18.41 18.98
C GLY A 509 12.40 17.34 18.82
N PHE A 510 12.29 16.45 17.84
CA PHE A 510 13.34 15.52 17.46
C PHE A 510 14.30 16.16 16.42
N TYR A 511 15.48 15.57 16.21
CA TYR A 511 16.49 16.12 15.30
C TYR A 511 17.20 15.05 14.48
N PHE A 512 17.82 15.46 13.38
CA PHE A 512 18.68 14.61 12.57
C PHE A 512 20.16 14.86 12.86
N VAL A 513 20.93 13.82 12.88
CA VAL A 513 22.40 13.84 12.96
C VAL A 513 22.95 13.46 11.60
N ASN A 514 23.91 14.22 11.11
CA ASN A 514 24.55 13.96 9.82
C ASN A 514 25.09 12.52 9.73
N VAL A 515 25.31 12.06 8.51
CA VAL A 515 26.05 10.82 8.27
C VAL A 515 27.43 10.94 8.92
N ASP A 516 27.85 9.90 9.62
CA ASP A 516 29.11 9.85 10.37
C ASP A 516 29.82 8.52 10.08
N ILE A 517 31.07 8.58 9.65
CA ILE A 517 31.86 7.40 9.27
C ILE A 517 31.94 6.35 10.39
N ASN A 518 31.90 6.79 11.65
CA ASN A 518 32.04 5.93 12.82
C ASN A 518 30.72 5.43 13.40
N LYS A 519 29.58 6.12 13.12
CA LYS A 519 28.31 5.87 13.82
C LYS A 519 27.19 5.40 12.91
N SER A 520 27.15 5.85 11.64
CA SER A 520 26.06 5.54 10.72
C SER A 520 25.98 4.05 10.38
N GLU A 521 24.78 3.54 10.26
CA GLU A 521 24.51 2.21 9.71
C GLU A 521 24.47 2.25 8.17
N SER A 522 24.43 1.08 7.53
CA SER A 522 24.42 1.00 6.07
C SER A 522 23.16 1.59 5.44
N ASN A 523 21.98 1.17 5.93
CA ASN A 523 20.68 1.50 5.35
C ASN A 523 19.59 1.77 6.40
N LYS A 524 19.91 1.78 7.70
CA LYS A 524 18.93 2.03 8.77
C LYS A 524 19.29 3.30 9.53
N PHE A 525 18.29 4.14 9.76
CA PHE A 525 18.43 5.26 10.69
C PHE A 525 18.65 4.73 12.10
N LYS A 526 19.63 5.27 12.79
CA LYS A 526 20.02 4.83 14.14
C LYS A 526 19.60 5.87 15.17
N VAL A 527 18.87 5.43 16.19
CA VAL A 527 18.46 6.28 17.31
C VAL A 527 19.70 6.70 18.12
N THR A 528 19.77 7.97 18.48
CA THR A 528 20.84 8.49 19.35
C THR A 528 20.64 8.05 20.80
N PRO A 529 21.71 8.03 21.64
CA PRO A 529 21.62 7.58 23.05
C PRO A 529 20.65 8.39 23.93
N ASP A 530 20.34 9.64 23.57
CA ASP A 530 19.37 10.49 24.26
C ASP A 530 17.91 10.28 23.79
N GLU A 531 17.70 9.35 22.83
CA GLU A 531 16.40 9.03 22.23
C GLU A 531 15.67 10.23 21.59
N LYS A 532 16.42 11.26 21.17
CA LYS A 532 15.88 12.47 20.55
C LYS A 532 16.34 12.69 19.13
N GLY A 533 17.38 12.01 18.68
CA GLY A 533 17.95 12.18 17.35
C GLY A 533 17.96 10.91 16.53
N LEU A 534 18.04 11.08 15.20
CA LEU A 534 18.27 10.01 14.23
C LEU A 534 19.57 10.26 13.45
N ILE A 535 20.52 9.33 13.54
CA ILE A 535 21.72 9.34 12.73
C ILE A 535 21.36 8.81 11.35
N ILE A 536 21.66 9.59 10.32
CA ILE A 536 21.33 9.28 8.92
C ILE A 536 22.25 8.15 8.41
N PRO A 537 21.71 7.13 7.69
CA PRO A 537 22.49 6.02 7.15
C PRO A 537 23.32 6.42 5.93
N PHE A 538 24.32 5.58 5.59
CA PHE A 538 25.14 5.80 4.40
C PHE A 538 24.36 5.73 3.10
N SER A 539 23.33 4.86 3.01
CA SER A 539 22.48 4.72 1.82
C SER A 539 21.67 5.99 1.47
N ALA A 540 21.53 6.92 2.41
CA ALA A 540 20.92 8.22 2.15
C ALA A 540 21.79 9.15 1.28
N ILE A 541 23.09 8.87 1.16
CA ILE A 541 24.01 9.63 0.30
C ILE A 541 23.70 9.30 -1.16
N ASP A 542 23.35 10.33 -1.93
CA ASP A 542 23.06 10.17 -3.35
C ASP A 542 24.22 9.54 -4.13
N GLY A 543 23.93 8.50 -4.89
CA GLY A 543 24.95 7.76 -5.66
C GLY A 543 25.78 6.74 -4.86
N LEU A 544 25.55 6.58 -3.56
CA LEU A 544 26.19 5.54 -2.76
C LEU A 544 25.31 4.29 -2.73
N GLY A 545 25.64 3.29 -3.54
CA GLY A 545 24.88 2.03 -3.60
C GLY A 545 24.90 1.23 -2.30
N GLY A 546 23.82 0.47 -2.02
CA GLY A 546 23.68 -0.31 -0.79
C GLY A 546 24.81 -1.32 -0.53
N ALA A 547 25.38 -1.95 -1.58
CA ALA A 547 26.51 -2.85 -1.44
C ALA A 547 27.76 -2.13 -0.90
N VAL A 548 27.99 -0.89 -1.35
CA VAL A 548 29.11 -0.06 -0.89
C VAL A 548 28.86 0.41 0.54
N ALA A 549 27.65 0.86 0.86
CA ALA A 549 27.26 1.21 2.23
C ALA A 549 27.49 0.05 3.21
N ASN A 550 27.07 -1.15 2.83
CA ASN A 550 27.31 -2.37 3.61
C ASN A 550 28.81 -2.66 3.77
N SER A 551 29.64 -2.44 2.74
CA SER A 551 31.09 -2.66 2.82
C SER A 551 31.73 -1.69 3.80
N ILE A 552 31.31 -0.42 3.87
CA ILE A 552 31.81 0.56 4.83
C ILE A 552 31.57 0.07 6.26
N VAL A 553 30.32 -0.28 6.58
CA VAL A 553 29.95 -0.73 7.93
C VAL A 553 30.67 -2.03 8.29
N LYS A 554 30.72 -3.00 7.37
CA LYS A 554 31.40 -4.28 7.56
C LYS A 554 32.89 -4.09 7.87
N GLU A 555 33.58 -3.26 7.10
CA GLU A 555 35.02 -3.01 7.29
C GLU A 555 35.29 -2.19 8.54
N ARG A 556 34.49 -1.16 8.83
CA ARG A 556 34.56 -0.41 10.08
C ARG A 556 34.42 -1.30 11.32
N ASN A 557 33.51 -2.27 11.29
CA ASN A 557 33.29 -3.19 12.41
C ASN A 557 34.44 -4.17 12.65
N LYS A 558 35.28 -4.43 11.63
CA LYS A 558 36.55 -5.19 11.83
C LYS A 558 37.61 -4.36 12.55
N SER A 559 37.78 -3.12 12.13
CA SER A 559 38.63 -2.11 12.76
C SER A 559 38.26 -0.72 12.27
N PRO A 560 38.34 0.33 13.11
CA PRO A 560 38.11 1.71 12.68
C PRO A 560 39.03 2.07 11.51
N PHE A 561 38.55 2.96 10.63
CA PHE A 561 39.37 3.52 9.57
C PHE A 561 40.38 4.48 10.17
N ILE A 562 41.63 4.40 9.73
CA ILE A 562 42.73 5.23 10.22
C ILE A 562 43.05 6.40 9.28
N SER A 563 42.59 6.33 8.02
CA SER A 563 42.74 7.39 7.02
C SER A 563 41.72 7.23 5.90
N ILE A 564 41.64 8.23 5.04
CA ILE A 564 40.83 8.19 3.80
C ILE A 564 41.43 7.19 2.80
N GLU A 565 42.76 7.05 2.77
CA GLU A 565 43.44 6.03 1.98
C GLU A 565 43.05 4.62 2.44
N ASP A 566 43.00 4.38 3.75
CA ASP A 566 42.57 3.11 4.35
C ASP A 566 41.10 2.79 4.00
N LEU A 567 40.22 3.79 4.08
CA LEU A 567 38.83 3.66 3.66
C LEU A 567 38.74 3.23 2.18
N LYS A 568 39.45 3.91 1.27
CA LYS A 568 39.49 3.57 -0.16
C LYS A 568 40.01 2.16 -0.41
N LYS A 569 41.04 1.74 0.31
CA LYS A 569 41.67 0.42 0.15
C LYS A 569 40.77 -0.72 0.61
N ARG A 570 40.03 -0.50 1.71
CA ARG A 570 39.21 -1.54 2.35
C ARG A 570 37.78 -1.60 1.82
N THR A 571 37.34 -0.57 1.11
CA THR A 571 35.99 -0.48 0.59
C THR A 571 35.99 -0.14 -0.91
N SER A 572 34.81 -0.24 -1.56
CA SER A 572 34.63 0.11 -2.97
C SER A 572 34.11 1.54 -3.15
N VAL A 573 34.31 2.45 -2.20
CA VAL A 573 33.81 3.83 -2.25
C VAL A 573 34.53 4.60 -3.37
N SER A 574 33.76 5.22 -4.26
CA SER A 574 34.30 6.02 -5.37
C SER A 574 34.93 7.34 -4.89
N GLY A 575 35.87 7.87 -5.68
CA GLY A 575 36.50 9.16 -5.38
C GLY A 575 35.49 10.31 -5.27
N THR A 576 34.44 10.31 -6.09
CA THR A 576 33.36 11.32 -6.06
C THR A 576 32.59 11.28 -4.73
N ILE A 577 32.27 10.09 -4.24
CA ILE A 577 31.59 9.93 -2.94
C ILE A 577 32.49 10.37 -1.79
N ILE A 578 33.76 10.04 -1.84
CA ILE A 578 34.70 10.48 -0.79
C ILE A 578 34.81 12.01 -0.74
N GLU A 579 34.87 12.65 -1.90
CA GLU A 579 34.90 14.11 -1.95
C GLU A 579 33.60 14.72 -1.37
N TYR A 580 32.44 14.15 -1.72
CA TYR A 580 31.17 14.52 -1.09
C TYR A 580 31.23 14.34 0.43
N MET A 581 31.75 13.21 0.92
CA MET A 581 31.85 12.91 2.35
C MET A 581 32.78 13.90 3.08
N LYS A 582 33.89 14.33 2.44
CA LYS A 582 34.79 15.37 2.97
C LYS A 582 34.08 16.71 3.10
N ILE A 583 33.49 17.19 2.00
CA ILE A 583 32.84 18.52 1.96
C ILE A 583 31.73 18.61 3.02
N ASN A 584 31.03 17.50 3.28
CA ASN A 584 29.91 17.46 4.23
C ASN A 584 30.30 17.00 5.65
N GLY A 585 31.62 16.91 5.96
CA GLY A 585 32.10 16.60 7.31
C GLY A 585 31.83 15.16 7.79
N ILE A 586 31.48 14.25 6.89
CA ILE A 586 31.09 12.85 7.19
C ILE A 586 32.28 12.02 7.67
N LEU A 587 33.48 12.36 7.18
CA LEU A 587 34.74 11.64 7.49
C LEU A 587 35.35 12.08 8.83
N GLY A 588 34.82 13.14 9.46
CA GLY A 588 35.43 13.69 10.69
C GLY A 588 36.88 14.10 10.48
N ASP A 589 37.75 13.76 11.45
CA ASP A 589 39.18 14.11 11.46
C ASP A 589 40.07 13.05 10.79
N LEU A 590 39.54 12.19 9.90
CA LEU A 590 40.37 11.18 9.22
C LEU A 590 41.43 11.86 8.35
N PRO A 591 42.73 11.55 8.55
CA PRO A 591 43.83 12.07 7.72
C PRO A 591 43.73 11.50 6.29
N GLU A 592 44.36 12.19 5.33
CA GLU A 592 44.39 11.76 3.92
C GLU A 592 45.08 10.42 3.69
N SER A 593 46.22 10.21 4.34
CA SER A 593 47.04 9.02 4.14
C SER A 593 47.43 8.35 5.44
N ASN A 594 47.87 7.09 5.33
CA ASN A 594 48.41 6.30 6.44
C ASN A 594 49.79 6.78 6.90
N GLN A 595 50.44 7.67 6.15
CA GLN A 595 51.75 8.20 6.51
C GLN A 595 51.59 9.31 7.54
N LEU A 596 52.22 9.14 8.71
CA LEU A 596 52.41 10.22 9.66
C LEU A 596 53.30 11.27 8.99
N SER A 597 52.74 12.45 8.69
CA SER A 597 53.56 13.60 8.30
C SER A 597 54.41 13.99 9.49
N LEU A 598 55.73 13.89 9.35
CA LEU A 598 56.70 14.27 10.38
C LEU A 598 56.97 15.79 10.37
N PHE A 599 56.17 16.59 9.59
CA PHE A 599 56.35 18.03 9.51
C PHE A 599 54.98 18.73 9.50
#